data_28978180dbb161532cf77ffb7cf04c4c
#
_entry.id   28978180dbb161532cf77ffb7cf04c4c
#
_cell.length_a   1.000
_cell.length_b   1.000
_cell.length_c   1.000
_cell.angle_alpha   90.00
_cell.angle_beta   90.00
_cell.angle_gamma   90.00
#
_symmetry.space_group_name_H-M   'P 1'
#
loop_
_entity.id
_entity.type
_entity.pdbx_description
1 polymer ?
#
loop_
_entity_poly.entity_id
_entity_poly.type
_entity_poly.pdbx_seq_one_letter_code
_entity_poly.pdbx_strand_id
1 'polypeptide(L)'
;MPIRAFVFDAYGTLFDVHAAVARYRATAGAEADRFSEIWRLKQLEYAWMLSAAGHYQDFWTLTEHALDRAFARCPSVDRALRPALLDCYFKLDAFADARAALTALKAKGLKTAILSNGSPKMLAGAVENAKLGADLDAVFSVDTIRIYKPRAEVYALVTDAFAIKAEEVAFVSSNRWDVMGATAFGFRCVWVNRANMPDEYPEFAPVKVVRELNALAALDLIGGA
;
A
#
# COMPACT_ATOMS: atom_id res chain seq x y z
N MET A 1 -16.37 16.99 -10.00
CA MET A 1 -15.57 17.92 -9.20
C MET A 1 -14.10 17.70 -9.51
N PRO A 2 -13.24 18.72 -9.46
CA PRO A 2 -11.81 18.55 -9.67
C PRO A 2 -11.18 17.77 -8.52
N ILE A 3 -10.15 16.99 -8.83
CA ILE A 3 -9.34 16.29 -7.81
C ILE A 3 -8.51 17.32 -7.04
N ARG A 4 -8.48 17.21 -5.73
CA ARG A 4 -7.72 18.06 -4.80
C ARG A 4 -6.59 17.31 -4.09
N ALA A 5 -6.72 15.98 -3.98
CA ALA A 5 -5.72 15.15 -3.33
C ALA A 5 -5.52 13.83 -4.10
N PHE A 6 -4.26 13.42 -4.22
CA PHE A 6 -3.86 12.06 -4.58
C PHE A 6 -3.44 11.32 -3.31
N VAL A 7 -4.10 10.23 -3.01
CA VAL A 7 -3.84 9.42 -1.82
C VAL A 7 -3.42 8.03 -2.25
N PHE A 8 -2.29 7.59 -1.74
CA PHE A 8 -1.64 6.36 -2.15
C PHE A 8 -1.74 5.30 -1.06
N ASP A 9 -2.06 4.08 -1.45
CA ASP A 9 -1.65 2.94 -0.64
C ASP A 9 -0.12 2.86 -0.58
N ALA A 10 0.43 2.28 0.48
CA ALA A 10 1.87 2.21 0.69
C ALA A 10 2.47 0.91 0.13
N TYR A 11 2.11 -0.23 0.74
CA TYR A 11 2.76 -1.53 0.55
C TYR A 11 2.26 -2.26 -0.71
N GLY A 12 3.14 -2.36 -1.72
CA GLY A 12 2.86 -2.87 -3.06
C GLY A 12 2.54 -1.77 -4.07
N THR A 13 2.31 -0.52 -3.60
CA THR A 13 1.98 0.63 -4.45
C THR A 13 3.14 1.62 -4.56
N LEU A 14 3.56 2.22 -3.45
CA LEU A 14 4.77 3.06 -3.38
C LEU A 14 6.01 2.25 -3.03
N PHE A 15 5.89 1.24 -2.16
CA PHE A 15 6.99 0.41 -1.67
C PHE A 15 6.86 -1.02 -2.15
N ASP A 16 7.97 -1.60 -2.63
CA ASP A 16 8.00 -2.99 -3.12
C ASP A 16 8.09 -3.98 -1.95
N VAL A 17 6.99 -4.63 -1.64
CA VAL A 17 6.88 -5.61 -0.55
C VAL A 17 7.71 -6.88 -0.77
N HIS A 18 8.05 -7.19 -2.02
CA HIS A 18 8.85 -8.36 -2.37
C HIS A 18 10.36 -8.09 -2.34
N ALA A 19 10.77 -6.82 -2.30
CA ALA A 19 12.17 -6.42 -2.29
C ALA A 19 12.97 -7.02 -1.11
N ALA A 20 12.33 -7.18 0.06
CA ALA A 20 12.96 -7.76 1.24
C ALA A 20 13.46 -9.20 0.97
N VAL A 21 12.62 -10.05 0.39
CA VAL A 21 12.99 -11.44 0.04
C VAL A 21 13.90 -11.47 -1.20
N ALA A 22 13.66 -10.58 -2.17
CA ALA A 22 14.47 -10.51 -3.39
C ALA A 22 15.95 -10.25 -3.10
N ARG A 23 16.28 -9.43 -2.08
CA ARG A 23 17.66 -9.19 -1.63
C ARG A 23 18.38 -10.45 -1.16
N TYR A 24 17.64 -11.40 -0.61
CA TYR A 24 18.15 -12.66 -0.08
C TYR A 24 17.78 -13.87 -0.94
N ARG A 25 17.39 -13.65 -2.21
CA ARG A 25 16.95 -14.72 -3.13
C ARG A 25 17.93 -15.86 -3.22
N ALA A 26 19.23 -15.56 -3.35
CA ALA A 26 20.28 -16.58 -3.45
C ALA A 26 20.38 -17.46 -2.20
N THR A 27 20.19 -16.87 -1.01
CA THR A 27 20.24 -17.59 0.28
C THR A 27 18.92 -18.29 0.59
N ALA A 28 17.77 -17.67 0.21
CA ALA A 28 16.44 -18.26 0.40
C ALA A 28 16.19 -19.44 -0.58
N GLY A 29 16.95 -19.52 -1.68
CA GLY A 29 16.92 -20.65 -2.61
C GLY A 29 15.66 -20.72 -3.46
N ALA A 30 15.33 -21.93 -3.90
CA ALA A 30 14.26 -22.17 -4.85
C ALA A 30 12.85 -21.78 -4.37
N GLU A 31 12.62 -21.73 -3.05
CA GLU A 31 11.32 -21.35 -2.47
C GLU A 31 11.17 -19.84 -2.23
N ALA A 32 12.13 -18.99 -2.63
CA ALA A 32 12.13 -17.55 -2.33
C ALA A 32 10.84 -16.84 -2.77
N ASP A 33 10.34 -17.10 -3.98
CA ASP A 33 9.12 -16.48 -4.49
C ASP A 33 7.89 -16.93 -3.72
N ARG A 34 7.73 -18.23 -3.53
CA ARG A 34 6.65 -18.83 -2.74
C ARG A 34 6.67 -18.32 -1.29
N PHE A 35 7.85 -18.20 -0.69
CA PHE A 35 8.04 -17.67 0.65
C PHE A 35 7.56 -16.21 0.74
N SER A 36 7.95 -15.38 -0.22
CA SER A 36 7.54 -13.98 -0.30
C SER A 36 6.04 -13.83 -0.45
N GLU A 37 5.42 -14.64 -1.32
CA GLU A 37 3.97 -14.65 -1.53
C GLU A 37 3.21 -15.06 -0.26
N ILE A 38 3.66 -16.13 0.42
CA ILE A 38 3.03 -16.58 1.67
C ILE A 38 3.16 -15.49 2.73
N TRP A 39 4.32 -14.86 2.87
CA TRP A 39 4.53 -13.78 3.83
C TRP A 39 3.53 -12.66 3.59
N ARG A 40 3.45 -12.17 2.35
CA ARG A 40 2.51 -11.08 1.99
C ARG A 40 1.05 -11.49 2.18
N LEU A 41 0.66 -12.64 1.70
CA LEU A 41 -0.72 -13.13 1.81
C LEU A 41 -1.17 -13.25 3.27
N LYS A 42 -0.30 -13.77 4.15
CA LYS A 42 -0.62 -13.95 5.57
C LYS A 42 -0.72 -12.64 6.35
N GLN A 43 0.04 -11.62 6.00
CA GLN A 43 -0.14 -10.28 6.56
C GLN A 43 -1.57 -9.76 6.31
N LEU A 44 -2.04 -9.87 5.07
CA LEU A 44 -3.37 -9.40 4.68
C LEU A 44 -4.47 -10.25 5.29
N GLU A 45 -4.35 -11.57 5.21
CA GLU A 45 -5.32 -12.52 5.80
C GLU A 45 -5.50 -12.26 7.30
N TYR A 46 -4.41 -12.12 8.05
CA TYR A 46 -4.49 -11.85 9.50
C TYR A 46 -5.13 -10.49 9.78
N ALA A 47 -4.78 -9.45 9.03
CA ALA A 47 -5.37 -8.13 9.18
C ALA A 47 -6.90 -8.17 8.94
N TRP A 48 -7.36 -8.84 7.89
CA TRP A 48 -8.78 -8.96 7.58
C TRP A 48 -9.53 -9.80 8.61
N MET A 49 -8.98 -10.97 8.99
CA MET A 49 -9.64 -11.87 9.94
C MET A 49 -9.76 -11.25 11.33
N LEU A 50 -8.70 -10.62 11.82
CA LEU A 50 -8.73 -9.95 13.11
C LEU A 50 -9.67 -8.73 13.10
N SER A 51 -9.67 -7.96 12.01
CA SER A 51 -10.61 -6.84 11.85
C SER A 51 -12.06 -7.31 11.86
N ALA A 52 -12.36 -8.38 11.13
CA ALA A 52 -13.71 -8.98 11.10
C ALA A 52 -14.13 -9.55 12.46
N ALA A 53 -13.18 -10.08 13.24
CA ALA A 53 -13.42 -10.60 14.58
C ALA A 53 -13.49 -9.52 15.67
N GLY A 54 -13.28 -8.23 15.32
CA GLY A 54 -13.26 -7.13 16.30
C GLY A 54 -12.01 -7.12 17.17
N HIS A 55 -10.96 -7.81 16.77
CA HIS A 55 -9.68 -7.82 17.46
C HIS A 55 -8.62 -7.10 16.62
N TYR A 56 -7.94 -6.13 17.22
CA TYR A 56 -6.89 -5.39 16.56
C TYR A 56 -5.52 -5.77 17.14
N GLN A 57 -4.59 -6.07 16.26
CA GLN A 57 -3.14 -6.07 16.51
C GLN A 57 -2.50 -5.16 15.47
N ASP A 58 -1.41 -4.46 15.82
CA ASP A 58 -0.73 -3.60 14.86
C ASP A 58 -0.09 -4.40 13.72
N PHE A 59 0.08 -3.74 12.57
CA PHE A 59 0.51 -4.44 11.35
C PHE A 59 1.95 -4.97 11.43
N TRP A 60 2.80 -4.41 12.30
CA TRP A 60 4.15 -4.96 12.49
C TRP A 60 4.10 -6.33 13.18
N THR A 61 3.32 -6.45 14.23
CA THR A 61 3.07 -7.74 14.89
C THR A 61 2.54 -8.78 13.89
N LEU A 62 1.59 -8.39 13.03
CA LEU A 62 1.07 -9.29 11.97
C LEU A 62 2.15 -9.63 10.94
N THR A 63 3.04 -8.69 10.62
CA THR A 63 4.17 -8.91 9.70
C THR A 63 5.14 -9.97 10.26
N GLU A 64 5.46 -9.91 11.56
CA GLU A 64 6.30 -10.88 12.24
C GLU A 64 5.65 -12.28 12.28
N HIS A 65 4.37 -12.37 12.66
CA HIS A 65 3.63 -13.62 12.68
C HIS A 65 3.51 -14.25 11.28
N ALA A 66 3.26 -13.42 10.27
CA ALA A 66 3.18 -13.86 8.87
C ALA A 66 4.54 -14.39 8.37
N LEU A 67 5.65 -13.75 8.77
CA LEU A 67 7.00 -14.22 8.46
C LEU A 67 7.28 -15.58 9.10
N ASP A 68 6.93 -15.76 10.38
CA ASP A 68 7.08 -17.05 11.07
C ASP A 68 6.24 -18.14 10.39
N ARG A 69 5.05 -17.78 9.87
CA ARG A 69 4.21 -18.69 9.09
C ARG A 69 4.85 -19.05 7.74
N ALA A 70 5.49 -18.09 7.07
CA ALA A 70 6.20 -18.34 5.82
C ALA A 70 7.36 -19.33 6.04
N PHE A 71 8.16 -19.18 7.08
CA PHE A 71 9.19 -20.15 7.45
C PHE A 71 8.62 -21.55 7.72
N ALA A 72 7.47 -21.63 8.41
CA ALA A 72 6.82 -22.93 8.67
C ALA A 72 6.31 -23.63 7.39
N ARG A 73 5.99 -22.86 6.35
CA ARG A 73 5.48 -23.36 5.06
C ARG A 73 6.58 -23.61 4.03
N CYS A 74 7.75 -23.00 4.23
CA CYS A 74 8.94 -23.12 3.38
C CYS A 74 10.15 -23.49 4.25
N PRO A 75 10.24 -24.73 4.75
CA PRO A 75 11.25 -25.14 5.71
C PRO A 75 12.67 -25.19 5.13
N SER A 76 12.83 -25.13 3.82
CA SER A 76 14.14 -25.02 3.15
C SER A 76 14.76 -23.63 3.26
N VAL A 77 13.96 -22.60 3.57
CA VAL A 77 14.46 -21.23 3.79
C VAL A 77 15.06 -21.13 5.20
N ASP A 78 16.34 -20.77 5.27
CA ASP A 78 17.04 -20.68 6.55
C ASP A 78 16.39 -19.62 7.48
N ARG A 79 15.97 -20.08 8.66
CA ARG A 79 15.35 -19.21 9.68
C ARG A 79 16.31 -18.15 10.23
N ALA A 80 17.62 -18.33 10.08
CA ALA A 80 18.61 -17.32 10.42
C ALA A 80 18.43 -16.01 9.64
N LEU A 81 17.72 -16.04 8.49
CA LEU A 81 17.37 -14.84 7.72
C LEU A 81 16.32 -13.94 8.39
N ARG A 82 15.57 -14.43 9.40
CA ARG A 82 14.46 -13.72 10.01
C ARG A 82 14.76 -12.25 10.40
N PRO A 83 15.83 -11.95 11.15
CA PRO A 83 16.15 -10.57 11.54
C PRO A 83 16.45 -9.67 10.34
N ALA A 84 17.17 -10.20 9.36
CA ALA A 84 17.56 -9.47 8.16
C ALA A 84 16.35 -9.17 7.25
N LEU A 85 15.43 -10.12 7.12
CA LEU A 85 14.18 -9.93 6.36
C LEU A 85 13.28 -8.88 7.01
N LEU A 86 13.17 -8.88 8.34
CA LEU A 86 12.40 -7.86 9.07
C LEU A 86 13.03 -6.48 8.94
N ASP A 87 14.34 -6.36 9.05
CA ASP A 87 15.03 -5.07 8.85
C ASP A 87 14.83 -4.53 7.42
N CYS A 88 14.94 -5.40 6.41
CA CYS A 88 14.65 -5.03 5.03
C CYS A 88 13.18 -4.63 4.82
N TYR A 89 12.24 -5.33 5.47
CA TYR A 89 10.82 -5.00 5.36
C TYR A 89 10.50 -3.67 6.06
N PHE A 90 11.19 -3.34 7.12
CA PHE A 90 11.06 -2.06 7.81
C PHE A 90 11.61 -0.89 6.96
N LYS A 91 12.63 -1.16 6.15
CA LYS A 91 13.33 -0.19 5.29
C LYS A 91 13.10 -0.50 3.80
N LEU A 92 11.82 -0.71 3.41
CA LEU A 92 11.49 -1.04 2.02
C LEU A 92 11.95 0.05 1.04
N ASP A 93 12.42 -0.38 -0.11
CA ASP A 93 12.67 0.50 -1.23
C ASP A 93 11.34 0.92 -1.88
N ALA A 94 11.28 2.17 -2.33
CA ALA A 94 10.18 2.61 -3.17
C ALA A 94 10.35 2.05 -4.60
N PHE A 95 9.23 1.86 -5.29
CA PHE A 95 9.28 1.65 -6.74
C PHE A 95 9.95 2.86 -7.42
N ALA A 96 10.68 2.61 -8.50
CA ALA A 96 11.49 3.63 -9.19
C ALA A 96 10.66 4.83 -9.68
N ASP A 97 9.37 4.62 -9.97
CA ASP A 97 8.45 5.64 -10.46
C ASP A 97 7.76 6.44 -9.33
N ALA A 98 7.89 6.04 -8.06
CA ALA A 98 7.12 6.62 -6.96
C ALA A 98 7.46 8.10 -6.73
N ARG A 99 8.75 8.44 -6.59
CA ARG A 99 9.16 9.82 -6.31
C ARG A 99 8.79 10.77 -7.44
N ALA A 100 9.09 10.41 -8.70
CA ALA A 100 8.79 11.25 -9.85
C ALA A 100 7.29 11.55 -9.96
N ALA A 101 6.44 10.54 -9.70
CA ALA A 101 4.99 10.70 -9.70
C ALA A 101 4.51 11.66 -8.60
N LEU A 102 4.98 11.50 -7.35
CA LEU A 102 4.61 12.38 -6.24
C LEU A 102 5.05 13.83 -6.51
N THR A 103 6.31 14.05 -6.92
CA THR A 103 6.84 15.38 -7.25
C THR A 103 6.03 16.05 -8.37
N ALA A 104 5.66 15.31 -9.43
CA ALA A 104 4.87 15.84 -10.53
C ALA A 104 3.46 16.26 -10.11
N LEU A 105 2.83 15.51 -9.20
CA LEU A 105 1.50 15.85 -8.65
C LEU A 105 1.57 17.09 -7.75
N LYS A 106 2.59 17.20 -6.89
CA LYS A 106 2.81 18.39 -6.06
C LYS A 106 3.06 19.65 -6.90
N ALA A 107 3.81 19.52 -7.99
CA ALA A 107 4.05 20.64 -8.91
C ALA A 107 2.75 21.19 -9.55
N LYS A 108 1.68 20.38 -9.57
CA LYS A 108 0.33 20.79 -9.99
C LYS A 108 -0.53 21.36 -8.85
N GLY A 109 0.02 21.58 -7.67
CA GLY A 109 -0.69 22.10 -6.51
C GLY A 109 -1.62 21.12 -5.83
N LEU A 110 -1.49 19.81 -6.12
CA LEU A 110 -2.31 18.76 -5.51
C LEU A 110 -1.71 18.31 -4.20
N LYS A 111 -2.57 18.00 -3.22
CA LYS A 111 -2.14 17.31 -2.00
C LYS A 111 -1.75 15.88 -2.32
N THR A 112 -0.69 15.39 -1.69
CA THR A 112 -0.23 14.01 -1.80
C THR A 112 -0.15 13.38 -0.41
N ALA A 113 -0.71 12.18 -0.24
CA ALA A 113 -0.69 11.52 1.05
C ALA A 113 -0.60 9.99 0.91
N ILE A 114 -0.20 9.34 2.00
CA ILE A 114 -0.31 7.88 2.17
C ILE A 114 -1.53 7.59 3.04
N LEU A 115 -2.28 6.55 2.70
CA LEU A 115 -3.26 5.88 3.57
C LEU A 115 -2.94 4.39 3.60
N SER A 116 -2.58 3.84 4.77
CA SER A 116 -2.01 2.50 4.84
C SER A 116 -2.46 1.69 6.05
N ASN A 117 -2.45 0.37 5.88
CA ASN A 117 -2.57 -0.62 6.96
C ASN A 117 -1.31 -0.68 7.86
N GLY A 118 -0.17 -0.14 7.40
CA GLY A 118 1.07 -0.12 8.16
C GLY A 118 0.98 0.71 9.43
N SER A 119 1.70 0.29 10.48
CA SER A 119 1.81 1.08 11.71
C SER A 119 2.59 2.39 11.47
N PRO A 120 2.40 3.43 12.30
CA PRO A 120 3.10 4.70 12.13
C PRO A 120 4.63 4.54 12.05
N LYS A 121 5.19 3.64 12.87
CA LYS A 121 6.62 3.38 12.90
C LYS A 121 7.12 2.74 11.59
N MET A 122 6.36 1.77 11.04
CA MET A 122 6.69 1.15 9.75
C MET A 122 6.67 2.18 8.62
N LEU A 123 5.63 3.01 8.57
CA LEU A 123 5.47 4.03 7.54
C LEU A 123 6.58 5.08 7.62
N ALA A 124 6.93 5.53 8.83
CA ALA A 124 8.04 6.46 9.04
C ALA A 124 9.36 5.87 8.53
N GLY A 125 9.68 4.61 8.86
CA GLY A 125 10.88 3.94 8.39
C GLY A 125 10.97 3.81 6.87
N ALA A 126 9.86 3.40 6.23
CA ALA A 126 9.82 3.26 4.77
C ALA A 126 9.91 4.63 4.05
N VAL A 127 9.19 5.65 4.53
CA VAL A 127 9.22 7.01 3.98
C VAL A 127 10.60 7.63 4.12
N GLU A 128 11.24 7.47 5.27
CA GLU A 128 12.61 7.96 5.54
C GLU A 128 13.64 7.27 4.63
N ASN A 129 13.61 5.93 4.57
CA ASN A 129 14.51 5.14 3.72
C ASN A 129 14.39 5.54 2.24
N ALA A 130 13.16 5.66 1.75
CA ALA A 130 12.87 6.06 0.38
C ALA A 130 13.03 7.59 0.14
N LYS A 131 13.24 8.38 1.19
CA LYS A 131 13.36 9.86 1.16
C LYS A 131 12.16 10.53 0.48
N LEU A 132 10.94 10.05 0.74
CA LEU A 132 9.70 10.59 0.15
C LEU A 132 9.03 11.66 1.02
N GLY A 133 9.54 11.97 2.21
CA GLY A 133 8.90 12.86 3.18
C GLY A 133 8.58 14.27 2.63
N ALA A 134 9.46 14.85 1.80
CA ALA A 134 9.24 16.16 1.20
C ALA A 134 8.11 16.16 0.13
N ASP A 135 7.81 15.00 -0.44
CA ASP A 135 6.80 14.82 -1.47
C ASP A 135 5.43 14.42 -0.91
N LEU A 136 5.28 14.34 0.42
CA LEU A 136 4.05 13.93 1.09
C LEU A 136 3.54 15.04 2.03
N ASP A 137 2.26 15.37 1.95
CA ASP A 137 1.59 16.32 2.84
C ASP A 137 1.03 15.64 4.10
N ALA A 138 0.73 14.35 4.04
CA ALA A 138 0.28 13.55 5.17
C ALA A 138 0.58 12.05 5.01
N VAL A 139 0.65 11.36 6.15
CA VAL A 139 0.74 9.89 6.22
C VAL A 139 -0.29 9.40 7.23
N PHE A 140 -1.31 8.71 6.74
CA PHE A 140 -2.39 8.15 7.53
C PHE A 140 -2.17 6.66 7.78
N SER A 141 -2.21 6.28 9.05
CA SER A 141 -2.18 4.89 9.50
C SER A 141 -3.53 4.48 10.08
N VAL A 142 -3.95 3.26 9.80
CA VAL A 142 -5.14 2.65 10.42
C VAL A 142 -5.01 2.47 11.93
N ASP A 143 -3.79 2.56 12.48
CA ASP A 143 -3.51 2.43 13.91
C ASP A 143 -4.33 3.42 14.75
N THR A 144 -4.63 4.59 14.19
CA THR A 144 -5.41 5.63 14.87
C THR A 144 -6.84 5.21 15.19
N ILE A 145 -7.43 4.36 14.35
CA ILE A 145 -8.82 3.87 14.49
C ILE A 145 -8.90 2.38 14.78
N ARG A 146 -7.76 1.66 14.70
CA ARG A 146 -7.63 0.23 15.00
C ARG A 146 -8.58 -0.66 14.18
N ILE A 147 -8.75 -0.32 12.90
CA ILE A 147 -9.56 -1.05 11.93
C ILE A 147 -8.78 -1.07 10.61
N TYR A 148 -8.74 -2.23 9.93
CA TYR A 148 -8.03 -2.38 8.67
C TYR A 148 -8.89 -2.06 7.45
N LYS A 149 -8.25 -1.61 6.34
CA LYS A 149 -8.86 -1.62 5.02
C LYS A 149 -9.43 -3.03 4.71
N PRO A 150 -10.53 -3.15 3.99
CA PRO A 150 -11.24 -2.10 3.21
C PRO A 150 -12.43 -1.45 3.96
N ARG A 151 -12.40 -1.34 5.26
CA ARG A 151 -13.46 -0.67 6.03
C ARG A 151 -13.57 0.82 5.67
N ALA A 152 -14.81 1.31 5.51
CA ALA A 152 -15.10 2.70 5.10
C ALA A 152 -14.49 3.75 6.04
N GLU A 153 -14.45 3.45 7.34
CA GLU A 153 -13.89 4.31 8.38
C GLU A 153 -12.40 4.62 8.13
N VAL A 154 -11.69 3.73 7.45
CA VAL A 154 -10.27 3.95 7.10
C VAL A 154 -10.14 5.04 6.03
N TYR A 155 -10.97 5.02 5.01
CA TYR A 155 -10.94 6.03 3.94
C TYR A 155 -11.44 7.38 4.42
N ALA A 156 -12.34 7.42 5.41
CA ALA A 156 -12.82 8.64 6.05
C ALA A 156 -11.69 9.44 6.72
N LEU A 157 -10.62 8.81 7.19
CA LEU A 157 -9.45 9.51 7.74
C LEU A 157 -8.91 10.60 6.82
N VAL A 158 -8.98 10.37 5.50
CA VAL A 158 -8.49 11.32 4.49
C VAL A 158 -9.45 12.50 4.32
N THR A 159 -10.75 12.20 4.13
CA THR A 159 -11.77 13.24 3.93
C THR A 159 -11.88 14.16 5.13
N ASP A 160 -11.82 13.59 6.33
CA ASP A 160 -11.90 14.34 7.58
C ASP A 160 -10.66 15.24 7.77
N ALA A 161 -9.46 14.68 7.58
CA ALA A 161 -8.22 15.44 7.78
C ALA A 161 -8.03 16.56 6.75
N PHE A 162 -8.42 16.33 5.49
CA PHE A 162 -8.27 17.33 4.44
C PHE A 162 -9.48 18.24 4.26
N ALA A 163 -10.60 17.97 4.94
CA ALA A 163 -11.87 18.67 4.81
C ALA A 163 -12.32 18.76 3.34
N ILE A 164 -12.30 17.62 2.64
CA ILE A 164 -12.70 17.47 1.22
C ILE A 164 -13.69 16.33 1.07
N LYS A 165 -14.43 16.34 -0.03
CA LYS A 165 -15.38 15.28 -0.36
C LYS A 165 -14.65 14.04 -0.93
N ALA A 166 -15.30 12.89 -0.85
CA ALA A 166 -14.74 11.64 -1.37
C ALA A 166 -14.42 11.72 -2.88
N GLU A 167 -15.31 12.31 -3.68
CA GLU A 167 -15.12 12.47 -5.12
C GLU A 167 -14.01 13.45 -5.52
N GLU A 168 -13.45 14.20 -4.57
CA GLU A 168 -12.31 15.10 -4.76
C GLU A 168 -10.96 14.39 -4.50
N VAL A 169 -10.99 13.11 -4.09
CA VAL A 169 -9.81 12.28 -3.84
C VAL A 169 -9.58 11.32 -5.00
N ALA A 170 -8.39 11.35 -5.59
CA ALA A 170 -7.88 10.28 -6.43
C ALA A 170 -7.11 9.28 -5.54
N PHE A 171 -7.67 8.09 -5.36
CA PHE A 171 -7.02 7.03 -4.58
C PHE A 171 -6.25 6.09 -5.50
N VAL A 172 -4.99 5.82 -5.18
CA VAL A 172 -4.07 5.06 -6.02
C VAL A 172 -3.60 3.82 -5.27
N SER A 173 -3.88 2.64 -5.81
CA SER A 173 -3.39 1.39 -5.22
C SER A 173 -3.09 0.34 -6.30
N SER A 174 -2.08 -0.48 -6.06
CA SER A 174 -1.81 -1.70 -6.83
C SER A 174 -2.64 -2.89 -6.32
N ASN A 175 -3.15 -2.79 -5.09
CA ASN A 175 -3.96 -3.83 -4.47
C ASN A 175 -5.42 -3.68 -4.92
N ARG A 176 -5.91 -4.60 -5.75
CA ARG A 176 -7.24 -4.50 -6.36
C ARG A 176 -8.38 -4.50 -5.32
N TRP A 177 -8.22 -5.24 -4.22
CA TRP A 177 -9.15 -5.23 -3.09
C TRP A 177 -9.24 -3.86 -2.39
N ASP A 178 -8.14 -3.11 -2.34
CA ASP A 178 -8.09 -1.77 -1.76
C ASP A 178 -8.74 -0.73 -2.69
N VAL A 179 -8.51 -0.87 -4.00
CA VAL A 179 -9.23 -0.10 -5.03
C VAL A 179 -10.74 -0.34 -4.91
N MET A 180 -11.17 -1.58 -4.71
CA MET A 180 -12.58 -1.93 -4.50
C MET A 180 -13.16 -1.19 -3.28
N GLY A 181 -12.51 -1.29 -2.12
CA GLY A 181 -12.98 -0.65 -0.89
C GLY A 181 -13.03 0.87 -0.99
N ALA A 182 -12.00 1.48 -1.60
CA ALA A 182 -11.95 2.93 -1.80
C ALA A 182 -13.01 3.42 -2.80
N THR A 183 -13.30 2.64 -3.86
CA THR A 183 -14.38 2.93 -4.82
C THR A 183 -15.74 2.83 -4.14
N ALA A 184 -15.96 1.80 -3.31
CA ALA A 184 -17.20 1.66 -2.54
C ALA A 184 -17.41 2.82 -1.55
N PHE A 185 -16.34 3.41 -1.03
CA PHE A 185 -16.40 4.61 -0.19
C PHE A 185 -16.72 5.89 -0.98
N GLY A 186 -16.46 5.92 -2.28
CA GLY A 186 -16.75 7.06 -3.17
C GLY A 186 -15.51 7.80 -3.67
N PHE A 187 -14.31 7.28 -3.47
CA PHE A 187 -13.10 7.83 -4.08
C PHE A 187 -13.05 7.56 -5.59
N ARG A 188 -12.37 8.42 -6.34
CA ARG A 188 -12.05 8.20 -7.76
C ARG A 188 -10.76 7.39 -7.84
N CYS A 189 -10.88 6.08 -7.99
CA CYS A 189 -9.76 5.17 -7.84
C CYS A 189 -8.97 4.95 -9.12
N VAL A 190 -7.65 4.91 -9.02
CA VAL A 190 -6.73 4.49 -10.07
C VAL A 190 -6.07 3.17 -9.64
N TRP A 191 -6.26 2.14 -10.44
CA TRP A 191 -5.59 0.86 -10.23
C TRP A 191 -4.25 0.82 -10.93
N VAL A 192 -3.15 0.65 -10.18
CA VAL A 192 -1.80 0.47 -10.72
C VAL A 192 -1.55 -1.02 -10.94
N ASN A 193 -1.96 -1.51 -12.08
CA ASN A 193 -1.89 -2.93 -12.45
C ASN A 193 -0.55 -3.27 -13.12
N ARG A 194 0.55 -3.28 -12.36
CA ARG A 194 1.91 -3.53 -12.85
C ARG A 194 2.05 -4.90 -13.52
N ALA A 195 1.39 -5.92 -12.96
CA ALA A 195 1.51 -7.31 -13.38
C ALA A 195 0.47 -7.75 -14.44
N ASN A 196 -0.39 -6.81 -14.90
CA ASN A 196 -1.47 -7.13 -15.85
C ASN A 196 -2.43 -8.22 -15.35
N MET A 197 -2.77 -8.18 -14.09
CA MET A 197 -3.70 -9.13 -13.49
C MET A 197 -5.12 -8.91 -14.02
N PRO A 198 -5.95 -9.98 -14.11
CA PRO A 198 -7.37 -9.83 -14.41
C PRO A 198 -8.09 -9.05 -13.29
N ASP A 199 -9.20 -8.40 -13.64
CA ASP A 199 -10.03 -7.70 -12.66
C ASP A 199 -10.86 -8.70 -11.84
N GLU A 200 -10.80 -8.58 -10.50
CA GLU A 200 -11.50 -9.44 -9.54
C GLU A 200 -12.80 -8.81 -9.01
N TYR A 201 -13.02 -7.50 -9.23
CA TYR A 201 -14.15 -6.73 -8.66
C TYR A 201 -14.77 -5.80 -9.71
N PRO A 202 -15.35 -6.33 -10.81
CA PRO A 202 -15.86 -5.51 -11.92
C PRO A 202 -16.97 -4.53 -11.52
N GLU A 203 -17.74 -4.82 -10.45
CA GLU A 203 -18.77 -3.95 -9.91
C GLU A 203 -18.21 -2.66 -9.28
N PHE A 204 -16.93 -2.66 -8.93
CA PHE A 204 -16.22 -1.51 -8.35
C PHE A 204 -15.10 -1.06 -9.29
N ALA A 205 -15.47 -0.77 -10.53
CA ALA A 205 -14.50 -0.39 -11.56
C ALA A 205 -13.72 0.88 -11.18
N PRO A 206 -12.36 0.87 -11.29
CA PRO A 206 -11.58 2.07 -11.13
C PRO A 206 -11.85 3.05 -12.26
N VAL A 207 -11.70 4.36 -12.02
CA VAL A 207 -11.86 5.37 -13.09
C VAL A 207 -10.73 5.26 -14.13
N LYS A 208 -9.57 4.74 -13.75
CA LYS A 208 -8.44 4.46 -14.65
C LYS A 208 -7.65 3.24 -14.18
N VAL A 209 -7.07 2.53 -15.15
CA VAL A 209 -6.06 1.49 -14.92
C VAL A 209 -4.77 1.95 -15.58
N VAL A 210 -3.67 1.93 -14.84
CA VAL A 210 -2.32 2.29 -15.33
C VAL A 210 -1.34 1.17 -15.02
N ARG A 211 -0.20 1.17 -15.72
CA ARG A 211 0.88 0.19 -15.48
C ARG A 211 1.95 0.71 -14.52
N GLU A 212 2.06 2.01 -14.39
CA GLU A 212 3.09 2.70 -13.61
C GLU A 212 2.58 4.02 -13.06
N LEU A 213 3.21 4.52 -11.99
CA LEU A 213 2.80 5.74 -11.31
C LEU A 213 3.10 7.00 -12.15
N ASN A 214 4.09 6.96 -13.03
CA ASN A 214 4.43 8.11 -13.90
C ASN A 214 3.25 8.56 -14.79
N ALA A 215 2.32 7.68 -15.09
CA ALA A 215 1.13 8.01 -15.86
C ALA A 215 0.16 8.95 -15.12
N LEU A 216 0.22 9.02 -13.78
CA LEU A 216 -0.78 9.72 -12.96
C LEU A 216 -0.89 11.21 -13.27
N ALA A 217 0.25 11.89 -13.45
CA ALA A 217 0.26 13.33 -13.69
C ALA A 217 -0.34 13.74 -15.05
N ALA A 218 -0.45 12.80 -15.99
CA ALA A 218 -1.05 13.02 -17.30
C ALA A 218 -2.54 12.64 -17.36
N LEU A 219 -3.10 12.07 -16.27
CA LEU A 219 -4.51 11.66 -16.28
C LEU A 219 -5.43 12.88 -16.29
N ASP A 220 -6.47 12.80 -17.09
CA ASP A 220 -7.56 13.78 -17.15
C ASP A 220 -8.52 13.61 -15.95
N LEU A 221 -7.96 13.58 -14.76
CA LEU A 221 -8.68 13.57 -13.48
C LEU A 221 -8.57 14.92 -12.78
N ILE A 222 -7.59 15.72 -13.17
CA ILE A 222 -7.17 16.97 -12.50
C ILE A 222 -7.94 18.17 -13.06
N GLY A 223 -8.33 18.12 -14.34
CA GLY A 223 -9.15 19.11 -14.99
C GLY A 223 -10.63 18.68 -14.99
N GLY A 224 -11.43 19.24 -14.11
CA GLY A 224 -12.86 19.26 -14.31
C GLY A 224 -13.15 20.31 -15.39
N ALA A 225 -13.63 19.85 -16.56
CA ALA A 225 -14.35 20.74 -17.47
C ALA A 225 -15.67 21.17 -16.85
#